data_aac0236b5ca660766af28db7e12eca89
#
_entry.id   aac0236b5ca660766af28db7e12eca89
#
_cell.length_a   1.000
_cell.length_b   1.000
_cell.length_c   1.000
_cell.angle_alpha   90.00
_cell.angle_beta   90.00
_cell.angle_gamma   90.00
#
_symmetry.space_group_name_H-M   'P 1'
#
loop_
_entity.id
_entity.type
_entity.pdbx_description
1 polymer ?
#
loop_
_entity_poly.entity_id
_entity_poly.type
_entity_poly.pdbx_seq_one_letter_code
_entity_poly.pdbx_strand_id
1 'polypeptide(L)'
;MRLSLVVLSALLAVVSATGASAQPTKKAHQHGVATLGVAVERSRIVITLDSPLDNLLGFERGSRTDEEKQRAAALVAQMKDGTALFRIDPAAGCKYASAEIDAPVIGIGKPAAGAAAHADLEADFEFTCSDGSKVGFVETTLFTTFTRLQRVEVQVAGTKGQTKVTLKRPATRIAIAR
;
A
#
# COMPACT_ATOMS: atom_id res chain seq x y z
N MET A 1 -30.95 -76.46 -4.88
CA MET A 1 -29.95 -75.53 -4.22
C MET A 1 -29.79 -74.28 -5.07
N ARG A 2 -30.39 -73.20 -4.68
CA ARG A 2 -30.34 -71.94 -5.43
C ARG A 2 -29.46 -70.94 -4.61
N LEU A 3 -28.28 -70.56 -5.16
CA LEU A 3 -27.39 -69.59 -4.57
C LEU A 3 -27.83 -68.17 -5.00
N SER A 4 -28.29 -67.38 -4.07
CA SER A 4 -28.61 -65.97 -4.30
C SER A 4 -27.36 -65.13 -4.11
N LEU A 5 -26.91 -64.49 -5.18
CA LEU A 5 -25.82 -63.47 -5.14
C LEU A 5 -26.41 -62.13 -4.69
N VAL A 6 -26.02 -61.66 -3.52
CA VAL A 6 -26.34 -60.30 -3.06
C VAL A 6 -25.18 -59.41 -3.51
N VAL A 7 -25.48 -58.50 -4.46
CA VAL A 7 -24.56 -57.44 -4.90
C VAL A 7 -24.72 -56.23 -4.01
N LEU A 8 -23.70 -55.99 -3.20
CA LEU A 8 -23.65 -54.82 -2.30
C LEU A 8 -23.01 -53.63 -3.05
N SER A 9 -23.86 -52.71 -3.54
CA SER A 9 -23.42 -51.49 -4.20
C SER A 9 -22.99 -50.45 -3.20
N ALA A 10 -21.66 -50.22 -3.05
CA ALA A 10 -21.10 -49.15 -2.23
C ALA A 10 -21.16 -47.83 -3.01
N LEU A 11 -22.02 -46.90 -2.56
CA LEU A 11 -22.09 -45.54 -3.08
C LEU A 11 -20.94 -44.73 -2.46
N LEU A 12 -19.90 -44.40 -3.25
CA LEU A 12 -18.85 -43.45 -2.87
C LEU A 12 -19.39 -42.02 -3.02
N ALA A 13 -19.71 -41.38 -1.90
CA ALA A 13 -20.01 -39.93 -1.87
C ALA A 13 -18.70 -39.12 -1.95
N VAL A 14 -18.43 -38.51 -3.10
CA VAL A 14 -17.33 -37.59 -3.28
C VAL A 14 -17.77 -36.25 -2.68
N VAL A 15 -17.24 -35.92 -1.49
CA VAL A 15 -17.39 -34.60 -0.86
C VAL A 15 -16.45 -33.64 -1.55
N SER A 16 -16.96 -32.82 -2.47
CA SER A 16 -16.22 -31.71 -3.07
C SER A 16 -16.05 -30.60 -2.03
N ALA A 17 -14.86 -30.51 -1.42
CA ALA A 17 -14.48 -29.39 -0.57
C ALA A 17 -14.27 -28.15 -1.47
N THR A 18 -15.30 -27.31 -1.57
CA THR A 18 -15.15 -25.96 -2.16
C THR A 18 -14.30 -25.13 -1.22
N GLY A 19 -13.02 -24.97 -1.56
CA GLY A 19 -12.12 -24.06 -0.86
C GLY A 19 -12.66 -22.63 -1.00
N ALA A 20 -13.22 -22.09 0.08
CA ALA A 20 -13.55 -20.69 0.18
C ALA A 20 -12.24 -19.89 0.17
N SER A 21 -11.89 -19.28 -0.97
CA SER A 21 -10.84 -18.28 -1.03
C SER A 21 -11.27 -17.08 -0.19
N ALA A 22 -10.69 -16.91 0.99
CA ALA A 22 -10.85 -15.71 1.79
C ALA A 22 -10.22 -14.55 1.00
N GLN A 23 -11.06 -13.68 0.42
CA GLN A 23 -10.59 -12.41 -0.14
C GLN A 23 -10.04 -11.57 1.01
N PRO A 24 -8.84 -10.96 0.85
CA PRO A 24 -8.34 -10.03 1.85
C PRO A 24 -9.33 -8.87 1.96
N THR A 25 -10.04 -8.79 3.08
CA THR A 25 -10.90 -7.63 3.37
C THR A 25 -10.00 -6.42 3.55
N LYS A 26 -10.07 -5.43 2.63
CA LYS A 26 -9.47 -4.12 2.89
C LYS A 26 -10.01 -3.63 4.24
N LYS A 27 -9.11 -3.28 5.15
CA LYS A 27 -9.50 -2.69 6.45
C LYS A 27 -10.33 -1.42 6.18
N ALA A 28 -11.35 -1.21 6.99
CA ALA A 28 -12.11 0.04 6.93
C ALA A 28 -11.15 1.24 7.11
N HIS A 29 -11.33 2.27 6.28
CA HIS A 29 -10.54 3.49 6.33
C HIS A 29 -10.63 4.14 7.70
N GLN A 30 -9.51 4.64 8.20
CA GLN A 30 -9.44 5.36 9.45
C GLN A 30 -8.76 6.72 9.21
N HIS A 31 -9.48 7.81 9.46
CA HIS A 31 -8.92 9.15 9.38
C HIS A 31 -7.71 9.29 10.31
N GLY A 32 -6.72 10.01 9.88
CA GLY A 32 -5.45 10.18 10.58
C GLY A 32 -4.50 8.99 10.46
N VAL A 33 -4.86 7.93 9.74
CA VAL A 33 -4.03 6.73 9.56
C VAL A 33 -3.74 6.50 8.08
N ALA A 34 -2.48 6.21 7.75
CA ALA A 34 -2.06 5.71 6.45
C ALA A 34 -1.31 4.38 6.61
N THR A 35 -1.23 3.63 5.53
CA THR A 35 -0.41 2.42 5.43
C THR A 35 0.78 2.69 4.52
N LEU A 36 1.94 2.17 4.89
CA LEU A 36 3.17 2.28 4.10
C LEU A 36 3.78 0.89 3.94
N GLY A 37 3.86 0.40 2.72
CA GLY A 37 4.65 -0.76 2.35
C GLY A 37 6.06 -0.32 1.96
N VAL A 38 7.09 -1.03 2.41
CA VAL A 38 8.48 -0.83 1.97
C VAL A 38 9.04 -2.18 1.53
N ALA A 39 9.16 -2.39 0.23
CA ALA A 39 9.76 -3.58 -0.35
C ALA A 39 11.23 -3.28 -0.71
N VAL A 40 12.16 -4.05 -0.13
CA VAL A 40 13.60 -3.88 -0.32
C VAL A 40 14.15 -5.06 -1.12
N GLU A 41 14.58 -4.78 -2.34
CA GLU A 41 15.29 -5.71 -3.22
C GLU A 41 16.73 -5.24 -3.42
N ARG A 42 17.59 -6.09 -4.01
CA ARG A 42 19.00 -5.73 -4.23
C ARG A 42 19.18 -4.49 -5.11
N SER A 43 18.41 -4.37 -6.18
CA SER A 43 18.57 -3.31 -7.19
C SER A 43 17.52 -2.20 -7.09
N ARG A 44 16.51 -2.36 -6.23
CA ARG A 44 15.44 -1.36 -6.09
C ARG A 44 14.78 -1.39 -4.71
N ILE A 45 14.17 -0.26 -4.37
CA ILE A 45 13.24 -0.14 -3.26
C ILE A 45 11.93 0.42 -3.81
N VAL A 46 10.82 -0.23 -3.46
CA VAL A 46 9.47 0.26 -3.76
C VAL A 46 8.80 0.63 -2.44
N ILE A 47 8.24 1.85 -2.40
CA ILE A 47 7.48 2.35 -1.28
C ILE A 47 6.05 2.57 -1.75
N THR A 48 5.09 1.83 -1.20
CA THR A 48 3.66 1.95 -1.49
C THR A 48 2.99 2.72 -0.36
N LEU A 49 2.41 3.86 -0.65
CA LEU A 49 1.57 4.65 0.29
C LEU A 49 0.11 4.41 -0.06
N ASP A 50 -0.69 4.02 0.94
CA ASP A 50 -2.15 3.96 0.86
C ASP A 50 -2.73 4.84 1.96
N SER A 51 -3.55 5.82 1.59
CA SER A 51 -4.10 6.80 2.54
C SER A 51 -5.46 7.31 2.11
N PRO A 52 -6.43 7.39 3.06
CA PRO A 52 -7.63 8.18 2.84
C PRO A 52 -7.32 9.59 2.37
N LEU A 53 -8.05 10.07 1.35
CA LEU A 53 -7.86 11.43 0.82
C LEU A 53 -8.13 12.51 1.88
N ASP A 54 -8.94 12.24 2.90
CA ASP A 54 -9.12 13.17 4.01
C ASP A 54 -7.79 13.51 4.71
N ASN A 55 -6.89 12.55 4.87
CA ASN A 55 -5.59 12.79 5.47
C ASN A 55 -4.72 13.77 4.67
N LEU A 56 -4.92 13.80 3.35
CA LEU A 56 -4.09 14.53 2.38
C LEU A 56 -4.73 15.83 1.92
N LEU A 57 -6.03 15.82 1.66
CA LEU A 57 -6.79 16.94 1.11
C LEU A 57 -7.81 17.57 2.08
N GLY A 58 -8.24 16.81 3.11
CA GLY A 58 -9.30 17.20 4.01
C GLY A 58 -10.71 16.89 3.50
N PHE A 59 -10.83 16.07 2.44
CA PHE A 59 -12.11 15.57 1.92
C PHE A 59 -11.93 14.23 1.18
N GLU A 60 -13.01 13.44 1.10
CA GLU A 60 -13.06 12.09 0.50
C GLU A 60 -14.09 12.00 -0.63
N ARG A 61 -14.05 12.93 -1.55
CA ARG A 61 -14.95 13.03 -2.70
C ARG A 61 -14.27 13.72 -3.87
N GLY A 62 -14.93 13.78 -5.01
CA GLY A 62 -14.48 14.60 -6.13
C GLY A 62 -14.39 16.09 -5.74
N SER A 63 -13.41 16.79 -6.30
CA SER A 63 -13.22 18.23 -6.11
C SER A 63 -14.42 19.03 -6.65
N ARG A 64 -14.99 19.94 -5.84
CA ARG A 64 -16.19 20.70 -6.18
C ARG A 64 -15.91 22.15 -6.53
N THR A 65 -14.88 22.76 -5.90
CA THR A 65 -14.49 24.15 -6.15
C THR A 65 -13.15 24.21 -6.88
N ASP A 66 -12.81 25.37 -7.44
CA ASP A 66 -11.54 25.54 -8.12
C ASP A 66 -10.36 25.47 -7.15
N GLU A 67 -10.53 25.91 -5.90
CA GLU A 67 -9.53 25.76 -4.84
C GLU A 67 -9.30 24.29 -4.49
N GLU A 68 -10.36 23.46 -4.45
CA GLU A 68 -10.23 22.02 -4.23
C GLU A 68 -9.51 21.34 -5.40
N LYS A 69 -9.81 21.73 -6.65
CA LYS A 69 -9.09 21.22 -7.84
C LYS A 69 -7.62 21.61 -7.80
N GLN A 70 -7.30 22.85 -7.42
CA GLN A 70 -5.91 23.30 -7.28
C GLN A 70 -5.17 22.51 -6.19
N ARG A 71 -5.81 22.27 -5.03
CA ARG A 71 -5.22 21.44 -3.96
C ARG A 71 -4.99 20.00 -4.43
N ALA A 72 -5.93 19.41 -5.16
CA ALA A 72 -5.77 18.08 -5.72
C ALA A 72 -4.61 18.03 -6.74
N ALA A 73 -4.48 19.03 -7.61
CA ALA A 73 -3.37 19.14 -8.56
C ALA A 73 -2.02 19.32 -7.84
N ALA A 74 -1.98 20.14 -6.78
CA ALA A 74 -0.78 20.32 -5.96
C ALA A 74 -0.38 19.03 -5.23
N LEU A 75 -1.35 18.27 -4.70
CA LEU A 75 -1.10 16.96 -4.09
C LEU A 75 -0.45 16.01 -5.10
N VAL A 76 -1.00 15.90 -6.31
CA VAL A 76 -0.43 15.05 -7.37
C VAL A 76 0.99 15.47 -7.72
N ALA A 77 1.24 16.78 -7.87
CA ALA A 77 2.58 17.29 -8.12
C ALA A 77 3.57 16.94 -6.98
N GLN A 78 3.12 17.04 -5.73
CA GLN A 78 3.92 16.68 -4.56
C GLN A 78 4.19 15.17 -4.48
N MET A 79 3.20 14.33 -4.80
CA MET A 79 3.37 12.87 -4.84
C MET A 79 4.33 12.43 -5.97
N LYS A 80 4.47 13.21 -7.05
CA LYS A 80 5.43 12.91 -8.12
C LYS A 80 6.89 13.14 -7.72
N ASP A 81 7.15 13.88 -6.64
CA ASP A 81 8.49 14.07 -6.10
C ASP A 81 8.73 13.17 -4.88
N GLY A 82 9.06 11.90 -5.15
CA GLY A 82 9.35 10.94 -4.10
C GLY A 82 10.54 11.33 -3.21
N THR A 83 11.46 12.20 -3.69
CA THR A 83 12.61 12.65 -2.89
C THR A 83 12.22 13.67 -1.83
N ALA A 84 11.13 14.42 -2.04
CA ALA A 84 10.57 15.31 -1.03
C ALA A 84 9.89 14.54 0.11
N LEU A 85 9.37 13.33 -0.17
CA LEU A 85 8.62 12.52 0.79
C LEU A 85 9.47 11.46 1.48
N PHE A 86 10.47 10.90 0.80
CA PHE A 86 11.28 9.79 1.29
C PHE A 86 12.76 10.01 1.07
N ARG A 87 13.54 9.79 2.11
CA ARG A 87 15.01 9.75 2.07
C ARG A 87 15.49 8.34 2.38
N ILE A 88 16.09 7.69 1.40
CA ILE A 88 16.67 6.36 1.55
C ILE A 88 18.07 6.47 2.17
N ASP A 89 18.46 5.50 2.99
CA ASP A 89 19.82 5.39 3.53
C ASP A 89 20.86 5.53 2.39
N PRO A 90 21.77 6.51 2.44
CA PRO A 90 22.77 6.72 1.40
C PRO A 90 23.67 5.51 1.14
N ALA A 91 23.83 4.61 2.13
CA ALA A 91 24.63 3.40 2.01
C ALA A 91 24.15 2.46 0.90
N ALA A 92 22.87 2.51 0.53
CA ALA A 92 22.29 1.72 -0.54
C ALA A 92 22.53 2.31 -1.95
N GLY A 93 22.97 3.57 -2.05
CA GLY A 93 23.23 4.27 -3.31
C GLY A 93 22.00 4.35 -4.20
N CYS A 94 20.81 4.63 -3.60
CA CYS A 94 19.55 4.68 -4.33
C CYS A 94 19.33 6.05 -4.97
N LYS A 95 18.70 6.04 -6.16
CA LYS A 95 18.23 7.21 -6.88
C LYS A 95 16.74 7.04 -7.14
N TYR A 96 15.99 8.11 -6.98
CA TYR A 96 14.57 8.13 -7.32
C TYR A 96 14.40 7.86 -8.84
N ALA A 97 13.45 7.00 -9.18
CA ALA A 97 13.14 6.61 -10.55
C ALA A 97 11.78 7.14 -11.00
N SER A 98 10.71 6.86 -10.25
CA SER A 98 9.35 7.22 -10.65
C SER A 98 8.37 7.20 -9.48
N ALA A 99 7.19 7.82 -9.68
CA ALA A 99 5.98 7.55 -8.90
C ALA A 99 4.82 7.23 -9.83
N GLU A 100 4.03 6.21 -9.46
CA GLU A 100 2.71 5.93 -10.00
C GLU A 100 1.68 6.31 -8.95
N ILE A 101 0.62 7.02 -9.35
CA ILE A 101 -0.39 7.56 -8.42
C ILE A 101 -1.77 7.17 -8.92
N ASP A 102 -2.58 6.62 -8.02
CA ASP A 102 -3.97 6.26 -8.28
C ASP A 102 -4.88 6.89 -7.22
N ALA A 103 -5.81 7.74 -7.66
CA ALA A 103 -6.80 8.41 -6.84
C ALA A 103 -8.05 8.71 -7.69
N PRO A 104 -8.80 7.69 -8.09
CA PRO A 104 -9.86 7.80 -9.10
C PRO A 104 -10.98 8.77 -8.72
N VAL A 105 -11.25 8.96 -7.43
CA VAL A 105 -12.29 9.88 -6.97
C VAL A 105 -11.98 11.35 -7.30
N ILE A 106 -10.70 11.69 -7.48
CA ILE A 106 -10.25 13.02 -7.94
C ILE A 106 -9.77 13.00 -9.39
N GLY A 107 -10.07 11.92 -10.13
CA GLY A 107 -9.81 11.82 -11.57
C GLY A 107 -8.35 11.44 -11.92
N ILE A 108 -7.60 10.85 -11.01
CA ILE A 108 -6.20 10.44 -11.23
C ILE A 108 -6.10 8.90 -11.28
N GLY A 109 -5.36 8.39 -12.26
CA GLY A 109 -5.14 6.94 -12.42
C GLY A 109 -6.29 6.24 -13.14
N LYS A 110 -6.49 4.96 -12.83
CA LYS A 110 -7.49 4.13 -13.49
C LYS A 110 -8.90 4.41 -12.96
N PRO A 111 -9.92 4.51 -13.82
CA PRO A 111 -11.30 4.60 -13.36
C PRO A 111 -11.64 3.43 -12.42
N ALA A 112 -12.29 3.71 -11.30
CA ALA A 112 -12.74 2.67 -10.39
C ALA A 112 -13.76 1.75 -11.10
N ALA A 113 -13.52 0.45 -11.09
CA ALA A 113 -14.50 -0.53 -11.55
C ALA A 113 -15.53 -0.75 -10.43
N GLY A 114 -16.78 -0.31 -10.66
CA GLY A 114 -17.89 -0.52 -9.74
C GLY A 114 -18.35 0.71 -8.97
N ALA A 115 -19.42 0.57 -8.19
CA ALA A 115 -20.18 1.67 -7.58
C ALA A 115 -19.52 2.38 -6.38
N ALA A 116 -18.33 1.98 -5.96
CA ALA A 116 -17.60 2.59 -4.87
C ALA A 116 -16.18 2.93 -5.33
N ALA A 117 -15.98 4.11 -5.90
CA ALA A 117 -14.65 4.70 -5.95
C ALA A 117 -14.18 4.86 -4.50
N HIS A 118 -13.14 4.09 -4.11
CA HIS A 118 -12.54 4.29 -2.80
C HIS A 118 -11.96 5.70 -2.75
N ALA A 119 -12.26 6.41 -1.68
CA ALA A 119 -11.80 7.77 -1.46
C ALA A 119 -10.34 7.79 -0.95
N ASP A 120 -9.52 6.89 -1.50
CA ASP A 120 -8.11 6.75 -1.17
C ASP A 120 -7.22 7.31 -2.26
N LEU A 121 -5.99 7.60 -1.87
CA LEU A 121 -4.85 7.72 -2.76
C LEU A 121 -3.91 6.55 -2.49
N GLU A 122 -3.57 5.84 -3.55
CA GLU A 122 -2.48 4.86 -3.58
C GLU A 122 -1.34 5.44 -4.43
N ALA A 123 -0.11 5.36 -3.92
CA ALA A 123 1.06 5.85 -4.64
C ALA A 123 2.25 4.92 -4.45
N ASP A 124 2.83 4.45 -5.56
CA ASP A 124 4.04 3.67 -5.60
C ASP A 124 5.23 4.54 -5.98
N PHE A 125 6.25 4.56 -5.13
CA PHE A 125 7.51 5.28 -5.35
C PHE A 125 8.62 4.28 -5.59
N GLU A 126 9.27 4.34 -6.73
CA GLU A 126 10.39 3.47 -7.08
C GLU A 126 11.72 4.19 -6.97
N PHE A 127 12.69 3.52 -6.33
CA PHE A 127 14.08 3.94 -6.25
C PHE A 127 14.97 2.83 -6.79
N THR A 128 15.83 3.15 -7.74
CA THR A 128 16.87 2.23 -8.25
C THR A 128 18.11 2.34 -7.39
N CYS A 129 18.63 1.23 -6.90
CA CYS A 129 19.72 1.18 -5.93
C CYS A 129 20.96 0.48 -6.49
N SER A 130 22.15 0.93 -6.08
CA SER A 130 23.40 0.23 -6.35
C SER A 130 23.48 -1.08 -5.56
N ASP A 131 23.05 -1.06 -4.30
CA ASP A 131 22.93 -2.26 -3.44
C ASP A 131 21.91 -2.01 -2.32
N GLY A 132 20.65 -2.35 -2.58
CA GLY A 132 19.55 -2.21 -1.61
C GLY A 132 19.74 -3.03 -0.32
N SER A 133 20.58 -4.08 -0.34
CA SER A 133 20.86 -4.85 0.87
C SER A 133 21.61 -4.07 1.95
N LYS A 134 22.18 -2.92 1.59
CA LYS A 134 22.88 -2.01 2.51
C LYS A 134 21.96 -0.99 3.18
N VAL A 135 20.69 -0.92 2.77
CA VAL A 135 19.75 0.01 3.39
C VAL A 135 19.56 -0.33 4.86
N GLY A 136 19.71 0.64 5.73
CA GLY A 136 19.46 0.49 7.18
C GLY A 136 18.24 1.24 7.64
N PHE A 137 17.77 2.20 6.85
CA PHE A 137 16.58 3.00 7.17
C PHE A 137 15.98 3.67 5.95
N VAL A 138 14.71 4.02 6.08
CA VAL A 138 14.01 5.00 5.25
C VAL A 138 13.49 6.10 6.18
N GLU A 139 13.69 7.35 5.83
CA GLU A 139 13.05 8.48 6.52
C GLU A 139 11.93 9.07 5.66
N THR A 140 10.91 9.58 6.32
CA THR A 140 9.75 10.18 5.66
C THR A 140 9.39 11.53 6.24
N THR A 141 8.89 12.42 5.38
CA THR A 141 8.33 13.73 5.74
C THR A 141 6.80 13.72 5.81
N LEU A 142 6.14 12.56 5.70
CA LEU A 142 4.68 12.47 5.63
C LEU A 142 3.96 13.24 6.73
N PHE A 143 4.45 13.20 7.97
CA PHE A 143 3.82 13.93 9.08
C PHE A 143 3.98 15.44 9.02
N THR A 144 5.08 15.95 8.47
CA THR A 144 5.28 17.39 8.29
C THR A 144 4.54 17.91 7.08
N THR A 145 4.42 17.09 6.05
CA THR A 145 3.74 17.40 4.81
C THR A 145 2.22 17.35 4.95
N PHE A 146 1.70 16.31 5.62
CA PHE A 146 0.27 16.07 5.78
C PHE A 146 -0.11 16.18 7.27
N THR A 147 -0.57 17.35 7.65
CA THR A 147 -0.81 17.69 9.06
C THR A 147 -1.96 16.92 9.70
N ARG A 148 -2.90 16.41 8.90
CA ARG A 148 -4.03 15.58 9.35
C ARG A 148 -3.60 14.14 9.65
N LEU A 149 -2.48 13.67 9.08
CA LEU A 149 -1.94 12.34 9.33
C LEU A 149 -1.35 12.26 10.74
N GLN A 150 -1.77 11.28 11.54
CA GLN A 150 -1.37 11.09 12.93
C GLN A 150 -0.53 9.82 13.13
N ARG A 151 -0.79 8.80 12.31
CA ARG A 151 -0.18 7.49 12.42
C ARG A 151 0.07 6.90 11.03
N VAL A 152 1.20 6.19 10.88
CA VAL A 152 1.50 5.40 9.69
C VAL A 152 1.79 3.96 10.13
N GLU A 153 1.00 3.02 9.62
CA GLU A 153 1.22 1.58 9.80
C GLU A 153 2.20 1.12 8.71
N VAL A 154 3.42 0.78 9.10
CA VAL A 154 4.48 0.42 8.15
C VAL A 154 4.68 -1.08 8.12
N GLN A 155 4.74 -1.64 6.93
CA GLN A 155 5.16 -3.01 6.69
C GLN A 155 6.42 -2.99 5.82
N VAL A 156 7.49 -3.55 6.34
CA VAL A 156 8.77 -3.70 5.62
C VAL A 156 8.92 -5.14 5.19
N ALA A 157 9.22 -5.37 3.92
CA ALA A 157 9.58 -6.67 3.36
C ALA A 157 10.96 -6.56 2.71
N GLY A 158 11.88 -7.41 3.11
CA GLY A 158 13.24 -7.45 2.58
C GLY A 158 13.81 -8.87 2.57
N THR A 159 15.05 -9.00 2.14
CA THR A 159 15.73 -10.31 2.02
C THR A 159 15.88 -11.06 3.34
N LYS A 160 15.77 -10.38 4.48
CA LYS A 160 15.86 -10.96 5.83
C LYS A 160 14.51 -11.16 6.51
N GLY A 161 13.41 -11.03 5.77
CA GLY A 161 12.06 -11.27 6.26
C GLY A 161 11.19 -10.02 6.27
N GLN A 162 10.14 -10.07 7.08
CA GLN A 162 9.13 -9.01 7.17
C GLN A 162 9.04 -8.49 8.59
N THR A 163 8.85 -7.18 8.71
CA THR A 163 8.59 -6.51 10.00
C THR A 163 7.43 -5.55 9.87
N LYS A 164 6.73 -5.31 10.99
CA LYS A 164 5.69 -4.29 11.09
C LYS A 164 6.07 -3.30 12.17
N VAL A 165 5.89 -2.02 11.91
CA VAL A 165 6.10 -0.94 12.86
C VAL A 165 5.02 0.11 12.70
N THR A 166 4.66 0.77 13.78
CA THR A 166 3.74 1.91 13.74
C THR A 166 4.53 3.18 14.04
N LEU A 167 4.57 4.09 13.07
CA LEU A 167 5.08 5.44 13.31
C LEU A 167 3.93 6.31 13.84
N LYS A 168 4.25 7.12 14.85
CA LYS A 168 3.38 8.18 15.37
C LYS A 168 4.20 9.48 15.40
N ARG A 169 3.52 10.62 15.24
CA ARG A 169 4.18 11.92 15.37
C ARG A 169 5.02 11.98 16.64
N PRO A 170 6.22 12.54 16.59
CA PRO A 170 6.96 13.12 15.47
C PRO A 170 7.92 12.13 14.77
N ALA A 171 7.76 10.80 14.93
CA ALA A 171 8.70 9.82 14.40
C ALA A 171 8.70 9.83 12.85
N THR A 172 9.89 9.88 12.26
CA THR A 172 10.07 9.96 10.81
C THR A 172 10.86 8.78 10.24
N ARG A 173 11.53 7.98 11.10
CA ARG A 173 12.49 6.97 10.67
C ARG A 173 11.93 5.55 10.78
N ILE A 174 12.03 4.82 9.70
CA ILE A 174 11.68 3.41 9.55
C ILE A 174 12.99 2.62 9.52
N ALA A 175 13.23 1.79 10.53
CA ALA A 175 14.38 0.90 10.55
C ALA A 175 14.16 -0.27 9.58
N ILE A 176 15.18 -0.57 8.78
CA ILE A 176 15.20 -1.74 7.89
C ILE A 176 16.14 -2.77 8.51
N ALA A 177 15.64 -4.00 8.74
CA ALA A 177 16.47 -5.09 9.25
C ALA A 177 17.55 -5.44 8.23
N ARG A 178 18.81 -5.42 8.68
CA ARG A 178 20.01 -5.77 7.89
C ARG A 178 20.32 -7.26 7.99
#